data_529d906ac55829b666554504707de0d3
#
_entry.id   529d906ac55829b666554504707de0d3
#
_cell.length_a   1.000
_cell.length_b   1.000
_cell.length_c   1.000
_cell.angle_alpha   90.00
_cell.angle_beta   90.00
_cell.angle_gamma   90.00
#
_symmetry.space_group_name_H-M   'P 1'
#
loop_
_entity.id
_entity.type
_entity.pdbx_description
1 polymer ?
#
loop_
_entity_poly.entity_id
_entity_poly.type
_entity_poly.pdbx_seq_one_letter_code
_entity_poly.pdbx_strand_id
1 'polypeptide(L)'
;RLSWGIPVPHDPTHTMYVWIDALVNYLTALGYPSAMQGWPVDAHIVGKDIVRFHAIYWPAFLMAAGLPLPRTIVAHSHWTVEKTKMSKSRGNAINPFDALETYGVDTMRYYLMRMGGHIGTDADYAPALVEEHKRKFLQGQLGNLLSRVLAPKIQQRLAGEWLPRPAHATDPLEQAC
;
A
#
# COMPACT_ATOMS: atom_id res chain seq x y z
N ARG A 1 -9.31 29.65 -8.66
CA ARG A 1 -10.54 29.58 -7.82
C ARG A 1 -11.54 28.73 -8.57
N LEU A 2 -12.19 27.79 -7.86
CA LEU A 2 -13.30 27.01 -8.44
C LEU A 2 -14.51 27.92 -8.56
N SER A 3 -15.16 27.86 -9.73
CA SER A 3 -16.36 28.67 -10.02
C SER A 3 -17.65 27.97 -9.58
N TRP A 4 -17.58 26.69 -9.17
CA TRP A 4 -18.70 25.90 -8.68
C TRP A 4 -18.34 25.19 -7.37
N GLY A 5 -19.34 24.83 -6.60
CA GLY A 5 -19.20 24.15 -5.32
C GLY A 5 -20.27 24.63 -4.34
N ILE A 6 -20.28 24.06 -3.13
CA ILE A 6 -21.19 24.51 -2.06
C ILE A 6 -20.66 25.83 -1.52
N PRO A 7 -21.39 26.94 -1.62
CA PRO A 7 -20.93 28.23 -1.12
C PRO A 7 -20.86 28.22 0.41
N VAL A 8 -19.94 28.99 0.97
CA VAL A 8 -19.91 29.23 2.42
C VAL A 8 -21.10 30.08 2.79
N PRO A 9 -21.95 29.72 3.80
CA PRO A 9 -23.23 30.38 4.08
C PRO A 9 -23.15 31.88 4.30
N HIS A 10 -22.07 32.38 4.87
CA HIS A 10 -21.86 33.78 5.18
C HIS A 10 -20.80 34.47 4.31
N ASP A 11 -20.25 33.75 3.33
CA ASP A 11 -19.27 34.25 2.39
C ASP A 11 -19.36 33.56 1.02
N PRO A 12 -20.24 34.06 0.14
CA PRO A 12 -20.47 33.45 -1.17
C PRO A 12 -19.27 33.56 -2.13
N THR A 13 -18.21 34.28 -1.74
CA THR A 13 -16.97 34.35 -2.53
C THR A 13 -16.08 33.12 -2.33
N HIS A 14 -16.41 32.28 -1.35
CA HIS A 14 -15.71 31.05 -1.03
C HIS A 14 -16.63 29.84 -1.19
N THR A 15 -16.02 28.70 -1.53
CA THR A 15 -16.68 27.39 -1.59
C THR A 15 -16.11 26.46 -0.52
N MET A 16 -16.96 25.58 0.03
CA MET A 16 -16.52 24.56 0.97
C MET A 16 -15.56 23.59 0.29
N TYR A 17 -14.53 23.18 1.02
CA TYR A 17 -13.51 22.28 0.53
C TYR A 17 -13.69 20.87 1.09
N VAL A 18 -13.52 19.87 0.23
CA VAL A 18 -13.87 18.46 0.51
C VAL A 18 -13.01 17.78 1.58
N TRP A 19 -11.84 18.28 1.88
CA TRP A 19 -10.86 17.52 2.70
C TRP A 19 -11.25 17.35 4.17
N ILE A 20 -12.01 18.25 4.76
CA ILE A 20 -12.48 18.02 6.13
C ILE A 20 -13.49 16.86 6.17
N ASP A 21 -14.39 16.79 5.20
CA ASP A 21 -15.34 15.70 5.01
C ASP A 21 -14.59 14.35 4.79
N ALA A 22 -13.63 14.35 3.88
CA ALA A 22 -12.82 13.15 3.59
C ALA A 22 -12.05 12.65 4.82
N LEU A 23 -11.47 13.53 5.64
CA LEU A 23 -10.70 13.13 6.82
C LEU A 23 -11.60 12.60 7.94
N VAL A 24 -12.73 13.22 8.17
CA VAL A 24 -13.69 12.78 9.20
C VAL A 24 -14.25 11.39 8.88
N ASN A 25 -14.24 10.97 7.61
CA ASN A 25 -14.70 9.65 7.21
C ASN A 25 -13.98 8.50 7.93
N TYR A 26 -12.73 8.66 8.35
CA TYR A 26 -12.02 7.66 9.14
C TYR A 26 -12.71 7.37 10.48
N LEU A 27 -13.26 8.38 11.13
CA LEU A 27 -14.03 8.23 12.36
C LEU A 27 -15.46 7.72 12.08
N THR A 28 -16.07 8.22 11.02
CA THR A 28 -17.41 7.82 10.59
C THR A 28 -17.47 6.31 10.30
N ALA A 29 -16.47 5.78 9.61
CA ALA A 29 -16.37 4.37 9.30
C ALA A 29 -16.26 3.48 10.55
N LEU A 30 -15.74 4.01 11.66
CA LEU A 30 -15.65 3.31 12.94
C LEU A 30 -16.88 3.51 13.85
N GLY A 31 -17.88 4.30 13.39
CA GLY A 31 -19.12 4.52 14.11
C GLY A 31 -19.08 5.66 15.12
N TYR A 32 -18.12 6.59 15.02
CA TYR A 32 -18.08 7.78 15.89
C TYR A 32 -19.40 8.59 15.80
N PRO A 33 -19.93 9.11 16.89
CA PRO A 33 -19.39 9.10 18.26
C PRO A 33 -19.78 7.88 19.08
N SER A 34 -20.65 7.00 18.58
CA SER A 34 -21.24 5.89 19.35
C SER A 34 -20.24 4.74 19.57
N ALA A 35 -19.28 4.56 18.66
CA ALA A 35 -18.24 3.57 18.74
C ALA A 35 -16.92 4.12 18.17
N MET A 36 -15.79 3.60 18.68
CA MET A 36 -14.46 3.94 18.18
C MET A 36 -13.51 2.73 18.27
N GLN A 37 -14.06 1.53 18.08
CA GLN A 37 -13.24 0.34 18.12
C GLN A 37 -12.22 0.35 17.00
N GLY A 38 -10.93 0.20 17.34
CA GLY A 38 -9.82 0.30 16.39
C GLY A 38 -9.25 1.70 16.22
N TRP A 39 -9.72 2.70 16.98
CA TRP A 39 -9.09 4.01 17.04
C TRP A 39 -8.28 4.17 18.35
N PRO A 40 -7.07 4.77 18.36
CA PRO A 40 -6.34 5.27 17.19
C PRO A 40 -5.81 4.16 16.28
N VAL A 41 -5.81 4.40 14.97
CA VAL A 41 -5.24 3.47 13.99
C VAL A 41 -3.72 3.41 14.14
N ASP A 42 -3.12 2.24 13.86
CA ASP A 42 -1.67 2.07 13.90
C ASP A 42 -0.98 2.84 12.79
N ALA A 43 -1.55 2.85 11.59
CA ALA A 43 -0.99 3.59 10.47
C ALA A 43 -2.05 4.13 9.50
N HIS A 44 -1.85 5.36 9.02
CA HIS A 44 -2.43 5.85 7.77
C HIS A 44 -1.42 5.63 6.64
N ILE A 45 -1.81 4.84 5.64
CA ILE A 45 -1.01 4.63 4.43
C ILE A 45 -1.56 5.54 3.35
N VAL A 46 -0.80 6.52 2.93
CA VAL A 46 -1.29 7.61 2.06
C VAL A 46 -0.30 7.91 0.92
N GLY A 47 -0.81 8.36 -0.21
CA GLY A 47 0.02 8.90 -1.28
C GLY A 47 0.71 10.21 -0.86
N LYS A 48 1.91 10.43 -1.36
CA LYS A 48 2.72 11.63 -1.02
C LYS A 48 2.02 12.97 -1.28
N ASP A 49 1.09 13.02 -2.21
CA ASP A 49 0.35 14.23 -2.57
C ASP A 49 -0.72 14.64 -1.54
N ILE A 50 -1.10 13.72 -0.65
CA ILE A 50 -2.09 13.98 0.40
C ILE A 50 -1.50 13.97 1.82
N VAL A 51 -0.17 13.92 1.92
CA VAL A 51 0.54 13.94 3.22
C VAL A 51 0.18 15.17 4.04
N ARG A 52 0.08 16.35 3.44
CA ARG A 52 -0.24 17.58 4.14
C ARG A 52 -1.58 17.48 4.88
N PHE A 53 -2.58 16.86 4.27
CA PHE A 53 -3.89 16.68 4.88
C PHE A 53 -3.84 15.70 6.06
N HIS A 54 -3.05 14.63 5.95
CA HIS A 54 -2.98 13.58 6.97
C HIS A 54 -1.96 13.87 8.08
N ALA A 55 -0.89 14.63 7.78
CA ALA A 55 0.18 14.89 8.74
C ALA A 55 0.07 16.27 9.43
N ILE A 56 -0.74 17.19 8.89
CA ILE A 56 -0.91 18.52 9.47
C ILE A 56 -2.37 18.76 9.85
N TYR A 57 -3.28 18.75 8.88
CA TYR A 57 -4.67 19.13 9.15
C TYR A 57 -5.42 18.10 9.97
N TRP A 58 -5.25 16.81 9.66
CA TRP A 58 -5.92 15.74 10.40
C TRP A 58 -5.52 15.69 11.88
N PRO A 59 -4.24 15.69 12.25
CA PRO A 59 -3.85 15.83 13.65
C PRO A 59 -4.41 17.08 14.33
N ALA A 60 -4.41 18.23 13.66
CA ALA A 60 -4.96 19.45 14.22
C ALA A 60 -6.47 19.33 14.51
N PHE A 61 -7.25 18.71 13.61
CA PHE A 61 -8.67 18.47 13.83
C PHE A 61 -8.92 17.48 14.99
N LEU A 62 -8.16 16.41 15.06
CA LEU A 62 -8.24 15.44 16.15
C LEU A 62 -7.92 16.08 17.51
N MET A 63 -6.86 16.86 17.57
CA MET A 63 -6.48 17.60 18.79
C MET A 63 -7.58 18.59 19.21
N ALA A 64 -8.14 19.33 18.26
CA ALA A 64 -9.24 20.26 18.53
C ALA A 64 -10.50 19.54 19.04
N ALA A 65 -10.73 18.30 18.59
CA ALA A 65 -11.82 17.46 19.02
C ALA A 65 -11.52 16.65 20.32
N GLY A 66 -10.33 16.77 20.89
CA GLY A 66 -9.92 15.98 22.05
C GLY A 66 -9.76 14.48 21.79
N LEU A 67 -9.47 14.10 20.52
CA LEU A 67 -9.35 12.72 20.11
C LEU A 67 -7.87 12.29 19.99
N PRO A 68 -7.55 11.00 20.26
CA PRO A 68 -6.21 10.46 20.08
C PRO A 68 -5.72 10.57 18.63
N LEU A 69 -4.41 10.75 18.45
CA LEU A 69 -3.78 10.83 17.14
C LEU A 69 -3.46 9.43 16.59
N PRO A 70 -3.44 9.24 15.25
CA PRO A 70 -2.88 8.06 14.62
C PRO A 70 -1.43 7.85 15.06
N ARG A 71 -0.99 6.59 15.17
CA ARG A 71 0.37 6.29 15.65
C ARG A 71 1.44 6.59 14.60
N THR A 72 1.12 6.31 13.33
CA THR A 72 2.08 6.46 12.23
C THR A 72 1.38 6.95 10.96
N ILE A 73 2.10 7.71 10.15
CA ILE A 73 1.70 8.10 8.80
C ILE A 73 2.77 7.59 7.84
N VAL A 74 2.41 6.68 6.97
CA VAL A 74 3.28 6.12 5.94
C VAL A 74 2.92 6.75 4.61
N ALA A 75 3.81 7.60 4.10
CA ALA A 75 3.64 8.23 2.80
C ALA A 75 4.39 7.45 1.72
N HIS A 76 3.67 6.95 0.72
CA HIS A 76 4.27 6.27 -0.42
C HIS A 76 4.30 7.15 -1.67
N SER A 77 5.23 6.82 -2.56
CA SER A 77 5.39 7.48 -3.86
C SER A 77 4.34 7.01 -4.86
N HIS A 78 4.28 7.65 -6.03
CA HIS A 78 3.32 7.31 -7.07
C HIS A 78 3.82 6.19 -7.99
N TRP A 79 2.86 5.46 -8.55
CA TRP A 79 3.07 4.67 -9.73
C TRP A 79 2.85 5.53 -10.97
N THR A 80 3.79 5.44 -11.90
CA THR A 80 3.76 6.15 -13.18
C THR A 80 3.66 5.16 -14.34
N VAL A 81 3.24 5.64 -15.49
CA VAL A 81 3.36 4.95 -16.78
C VAL A 81 4.11 5.91 -17.69
N GLU A 82 5.21 5.46 -18.28
CA GLU A 82 6.09 6.29 -19.10
C GLU A 82 6.50 7.60 -18.38
N LYS A 83 6.86 7.46 -17.07
CA LYS A 83 7.22 8.56 -16.18
C LYS A 83 6.12 9.61 -15.96
N THR A 84 4.90 9.29 -16.36
CA THR A 84 3.74 10.16 -16.17
C THR A 84 2.83 9.57 -15.09
N LYS A 85 2.42 10.39 -14.11
CA LYS A 85 1.49 9.94 -13.05
C LYS A 85 0.23 9.31 -13.65
N MET A 86 -0.13 8.12 -13.19
CA MET A 86 -1.39 7.47 -13.56
C MET A 86 -2.58 8.32 -13.12
N SER A 87 -3.53 8.51 -14.02
CA SER A 87 -4.76 9.26 -13.75
C SER A 87 -5.90 8.75 -14.63
N LYS A 88 -7.08 8.56 -14.04
CA LYS A 88 -8.29 8.20 -14.80
C LYS A 88 -8.63 9.26 -15.86
N SER A 89 -8.43 10.54 -15.53
CA SER A 89 -8.70 11.65 -16.46
C SER A 89 -7.75 11.70 -17.66
N ARG A 90 -6.57 11.08 -17.56
CA ARG A 90 -5.60 10.97 -18.66
C ARG A 90 -5.72 9.67 -19.44
N GLY A 91 -6.53 8.73 -18.97
CA GLY A 91 -6.72 7.43 -19.63
C GLY A 91 -5.51 6.50 -19.57
N ASN A 92 -4.48 6.81 -18.75
CA ASN A 92 -3.27 6.01 -18.60
C ASN A 92 -3.27 5.15 -17.32
N ALA A 93 -4.40 5.04 -16.64
CA ALA A 93 -4.51 4.18 -15.47
C ALA A 93 -4.60 2.71 -15.90
N ILE A 94 -3.74 1.89 -15.33
CA ILE A 94 -3.76 0.44 -15.55
C ILE A 94 -4.87 -0.17 -14.70
N ASN A 95 -5.71 -1.00 -15.32
CA ASN A 95 -6.70 -1.77 -14.58
C ASN A 95 -6.01 -2.93 -13.83
N PRO A 96 -6.09 -2.97 -12.49
CA PRO A 96 -5.44 -4.02 -11.72
C PRO A 96 -5.99 -5.42 -12.02
N PHE A 97 -7.26 -5.57 -12.37
CA PHE A 97 -7.84 -6.87 -12.69
C PHE A 97 -7.26 -7.46 -13.97
N ASP A 98 -7.07 -6.66 -15.00
CA ASP A 98 -6.46 -7.10 -16.27
C ASP A 98 -4.99 -7.51 -16.04
N ALA A 99 -4.29 -6.77 -15.20
CA ALA A 99 -2.92 -7.10 -14.82
C ALA A 99 -2.84 -8.40 -14.01
N LEU A 100 -3.79 -8.63 -13.08
CA LEU A 100 -3.86 -9.88 -12.30
C LEU A 100 -4.21 -11.08 -13.19
N GLU A 101 -5.11 -10.93 -14.17
CA GLU A 101 -5.45 -11.98 -15.11
C GLU A 101 -4.24 -12.35 -16.00
N THR A 102 -3.49 -11.33 -16.45
CA THR A 102 -2.33 -11.53 -17.34
C THR A 102 -1.12 -12.15 -16.63
N TYR A 103 -0.78 -11.67 -15.45
CA TYR A 103 0.49 -12.03 -14.78
C TYR A 103 0.33 -12.93 -13.56
N GLY A 104 -0.87 -13.06 -13.03
CA GLY A 104 -1.18 -13.75 -11.78
C GLY A 104 -0.91 -12.91 -10.53
N VAL A 105 -1.59 -13.26 -9.45
CA VAL A 105 -1.58 -12.52 -8.17
C VAL A 105 -0.17 -12.42 -7.59
N ASP A 106 0.55 -13.53 -7.51
CA ASP A 106 1.87 -13.58 -6.87
C ASP A 106 2.91 -12.74 -7.62
N THR A 107 2.88 -12.80 -8.95
CA THR A 107 3.78 -11.99 -9.80
C THR A 107 3.51 -10.51 -9.59
N MET A 108 2.24 -10.10 -9.59
CA MET A 108 1.87 -8.70 -9.43
C MET A 108 2.21 -8.19 -8.03
N ARG A 109 1.89 -8.94 -6.98
CA ARG A 109 2.25 -8.58 -5.61
C ARG A 109 3.76 -8.42 -5.44
N TYR A 110 4.52 -9.39 -5.94
CA TYR A 110 5.99 -9.32 -5.90
C TYR A 110 6.52 -8.08 -6.64
N TYR A 111 6.02 -7.84 -7.85
CA TYR A 111 6.44 -6.69 -8.66
C TYR A 111 6.14 -5.37 -7.96
N LEU A 112 4.92 -5.20 -7.46
CA LEU A 112 4.51 -3.98 -6.79
C LEU A 112 5.34 -3.72 -5.53
N MET A 113 5.59 -4.73 -4.71
CA MET A 113 6.39 -4.56 -3.50
C MET A 113 7.87 -4.30 -3.81
N ARG A 114 8.41 -4.96 -4.83
CA ARG A 114 9.82 -4.80 -5.19
C ARG A 114 10.12 -3.45 -5.84
N MET A 115 9.23 -2.96 -6.70
CA MET A 115 9.43 -1.72 -7.44
C MET A 115 8.86 -0.49 -6.73
N GLY A 116 7.71 -0.64 -6.09
CA GLY A 116 6.98 0.46 -5.44
C GLY A 116 7.23 0.59 -3.94
N GLY A 117 7.94 -0.37 -3.32
CA GLY A 117 8.22 -0.36 -1.89
C GLY A 117 9.27 0.66 -1.44
N HIS A 118 9.88 1.39 -2.35
CA HIS A 118 10.84 2.44 -2.00
C HIS A 118 10.12 3.72 -1.60
N ILE A 119 10.18 4.07 -0.32
CA ILE A 119 9.65 5.33 0.18
C ILE A 119 10.49 6.48 -0.42
N GLY A 120 9.82 7.39 -1.14
CA GLY A 120 10.44 8.62 -1.65
C GLY A 120 10.69 8.68 -3.16
N THR A 121 10.68 7.57 -3.89
CA THR A 121 10.86 7.57 -5.35
C THR A 121 9.67 6.96 -6.09
N ASP A 122 9.22 7.63 -7.15
CA ASP A 122 8.17 7.11 -8.00
C ASP A 122 8.65 5.86 -8.75
N ALA A 123 7.76 4.89 -8.91
CA ALA A 123 8.02 3.66 -9.64
C ALA A 123 7.23 3.64 -10.95
N ASP A 124 7.88 3.23 -12.03
CA ASP A 124 7.22 3.15 -13.33
C ASP A 124 6.66 1.74 -13.55
N TYR A 125 5.44 1.68 -14.04
CA TYR A 125 4.81 0.43 -14.42
C TYR A 125 4.96 0.22 -15.92
N ALA A 126 5.56 -0.90 -16.29
CA ALA A 126 5.61 -1.34 -17.67
C ALA A 126 5.43 -2.87 -17.76
N PRO A 127 4.60 -3.39 -18.68
CA PRO A 127 4.42 -4.82 -18.91
C PRO A 127 5.74 -5.58 -19.05
N ALA A 128 6.68 -5.03 -19.80
CA ALA A 128 8.00 -5.62 -20.01
C ALA A 128 8.79 -5.78 -18.70
N LEU A 129 8.66 -4.82 -17.76
CA LEU A 129 9.33 -4.90 -16.46
C LEU A 129 8.67 -5.97 -15.57
N VAL A 130 7.35 -6.14 -15.63
CA VAL A 130 6.67 -7.22 -14.90
C VAL A 130 7.19 -8.59 -15.35
N GLU A 131 7.25 -8.81 -16.66
CA GLU A 131 7.74 -10.06 -17.25
C GLU A 131 9.24 -10.29 -16.94
N GLU A 132 10.05 -9.26 -17.02
CA GLU A 132 11.46 -9.35 -16.65
C GLU A 132 11.64 -9.77 -15.18
N HIS A 133 10.88 -9.15 -14.27
CA HIS A 133 10.97 -9.46 -12.85
C HIS A 133 10.48 -10.87 -12.53
N LYS A 134 9.37 -11.31 -13.16
CA LYS A 134 8.87 -12.67 -13.06
C LYS A 134 9.94 -13.68 -13.48
N ARG A 135 10.51 -13.50 -14.66
CA ARG A 135 11.53 -14.42 -15.21
C ARG A 135 12.81 -14.42 -14.37
N LYS A 136 13.34 -13.24 -14.05
CA LYS A 136 14.64 -13.09 -13.37
C LYS A 136 14.57 -13.51 -11.90
N PHE A 137 13.58 -13.04 -11.17
CA PHE A 137 13.57 -13.20 -9.72
C PHE A 137 12.72 -14.38 -9.25
N LEU A 138 11.48 -14.50 -9.74
CA LEU A 138 10.60 -15.59 -9.29
C LEU A 138 11.03 -16.93 -9.93
N GLN A 139 11.25 -16.98 -11.24
CA GLN A 139 11.62 -18.20 -11.92
C GLN A 139 13.13 -18.48 -11.79
N GLY A 140 13.98 -17.52 -12.15
CA GLY A 140 15.42 -17.70 -12.28
C GLY A 140 16.17 -17.74 -10.93
N GLN A 141 15.66 -17.12 -9.89
CA GLN A 141 16.27 -17.15 -8.55
C GLN A 141 15.49 -18.05 -7.59
N LEU A 142 14.27 -17.69 -7.23
CA LEU A 142 13.47 -18.45 -6.26
C LEU A 142 13.13 -19.85 -6.79
N GLY A 143 12.59 -19.96 -8.00
CA GLY A 143 12.25 -21.23 -8.63
C GLY A 143 13.48 -22.12 -8.87
N ASN A 144 14.60 -21.52 -9.27
CA ASN A 144 15.86 -22.26 -9.40
C ASN A 144 16.40 -22.78 -8.06
N LEU A 145 16.31 -21.97 -7.00
CA LEU A 145 16.65 -22.42 -5.64
C LEU A 145 15.79 -23.61 -5.23
N LEU A 146 14.48 -23.49 -5.39
CA LEU A 146 13.52 -24.55 -5.06
C LEU A 146 13.83 -25.84 -5.86
N SER A 147 14.05 -25.72 -7.17
CA SER A 147 14.39 -26.87 -8.02
C SER A 147 15.68 -27.56 -7.59
N ARG A 148 16.68 -26.81 -7.14
CA ARG A 148 17.93 -27.36 -6.62
C ARG A 148 17.75 -28.09 -5.29
N VAL A 149 17.02 -27.51 -4.36
CA VAL A 149 16.74 -28.10 -3.05
C VAL A 149 15.89 -29.37 -3.19
N LEU A 150 14.92 -29.37 -4.09
CA LEU A 150 14.03 -30.50 -4.35
C LEU A 150 14.62 -31.54 -5.33
N ALA A 151 15.84 -31.33 -5.83
CA ALA A 151 16.48 -32.30 -6.72
C ALA A 151 16.57 -33.67 -6.06
N PRO A 152 16.26 -34.78 -6.79
CA PRO A 152 16.22 -36.14 -6.21
C PRO A 152 17.50 -36.53 -5.46
N LYS A 153 18.66 -36.12 -5.97
CA LYS A 153 19.97 -36.36 -5.34
C LYS A 153 20.10 -35.69 -3.96
N ILE A 154 19.52 -34.51 -3.79
CA ILE A 154 19.52 -33.82 -2.50
C ILE A 154 18.50 -34.47 -1.55
N GLN A 155 17.31 -34.78 -2.05
CA GLN A 155 16.26 -35.42 -1.25
C GLN A 155 16.72 -36.81 -0.75
N GLN A 156 17.39 -37.57 -1.57
CA GLN A 156 17.98 -38.89 -1.15
C GLN A 156 19.05 -38.73 -0.05
N ARG A 157 19.88 -37.68 -0.10
CA ARG A 157 20.89 -37.42 0.94
C ARG A 157 20.27 -36.97 2.26
N LEU A 158 19.16 -36.28 2.21
CA LEU A 158 18.45 -35.85 3.40
C LEU A 158 17.58 -36.97 4.01
N ALA A 159 17.51 -38.17 3.36
CA ALA A 159 16.75 -39.35 3.81
C ALA A 159 15.29 -39.04 4.23
N GLY A 160 14.70 -37.99 3.64
CA GLY A 160 13.35 -37.52 4.02
C GLY A 160 13.30 -36.75 5.34
N GLU A 161 14.40 -36.54 6.01
CA GLU A 161 14.45 -35.69 7.21
C GLU A 161 14.54 -34.22 6.77
N TRP A 162 13.43 -33.52 6.94
CA TRP A 162 13.46 -32.06 6.95
C TRP A 162 14.18 -31.64 8.22
N LEU A 163 15.14 -30.72 8.09
CA LEU A 163 15.77 -30.13 9.27
C LEU A 163 14.65 -29.69 10.25
N PRO A 164 14.61 -30.24 11.45
CA PRO A 164 13.60 -29.84 12.41
C PRO A 164 13.75 -28.33 12.64
N ARG A 165 12.63 -27.59 12.62
CA ARG A 165 12.64 -26.21 13.06
C ARG A 165 13.32 -26.17 14.44
N PRO A 166 14.34 -25.30 14.65
CA PRO A 166 14.91 -25.18 15.98
C PRO A 166 13.78 -24.90 16.97
N ALA A 167 13.72 -25.63 18.06
CA ALA A 167 12.65 -25.54 19.06
C ALA A 167 12.45 -24.13 19.67
N HIS A 168 13.32 -23.18 19.31
CA HIS A 168 13.32 -21.80 19.78
C HIS A 168 13.27 -20.75 18.65
N ALA A 169 13.01 -21.15 17.40
CA ALA A 169 12.70 -20.17 16.36
C ALA A 169 11.26 -19.70 16.57
N THR A 170 11.08 -18.76 17.46
CA THR A 170 9.85 -17.95 17.50
C THR A 170 9.71 -17.27 16.14
N ASP A 171 8.57 -17.47 15.51
CA ASP A 171 8.26 -16.83 14.24
C ASP A 171 8.28 -15.31 14.47
N PRO A 172 9.12 -14.54 13.77
CA PRO A 172 9.12 -13.08 13.92
C PRO A 172 7.75 -12.46 13.65
N LEU A 173 6.85 -13.17 12.95
CA LEU A 173 5.48 -12.74 12.70
C LEU A 173 4.54 -12.99 13.89
N GLU A 174 4.82 -13.97 14.76
CA GLU A 174 4.03 -14.21 15.98
C GLU A 174 4.33 -13.19 17.10
N GLN A 175 5.45 -12.47 17.02
CA GLN A 175 5.80 -11.42 18.00
C GLN A 175 5.27 -10.04 17.59
N ALA A 176 4.67 -9.89 16.42
CA ALA A 176 4.19 -8.62 15.89
C ALA A 176 2.65 -8.44 15.96
N CYS A 177 1.94 -9.39 16.61
CA CYS A 177 0.48 -9.31 16.84
C CYS A 177 0.15 -8.93 18.28
#